data_358c067a7757990aed66905ffc221a71
#
_entry.id   358c067a7757990aed66905ffc221a71
#
_cell.length_a   1.000
_cell.length_b   1.000
_cell.length_c   1.000
_cell.angle_alpha   90.00
_cell.angle_beta   90.00
_cell.angle_gamma   90.00
#
_symmetry.space_group_name_H-M   'P 1'
#
loop_
_entity.id
_entity.type
_entity.pdbx_description
1 polymer ?
#
loop_
_entity_poly.entity_id
_entity_poly.type
_entity_poly.pdbx_seq_one_letter_code
_entity_poly.pdbx_strand_id
1 'polypeptide(L)'
;VSIESRRSTIPPFYVMDVWKAAAERARTHGDVLSLAAGQPSTPAPAPVLRATKTAIDAELFGYTETFGILALRRAIAGHHHRSYGYPVDPDDVVVTTGSSGAFTLIFLAAFDPGDTVVVARPGYPAYRNTLTALGCRVVELDCRAETRFQPTVAMLEELPRPPKGLIVASPANPTGTMIDPDELAAVAGWCDAHGTLLISDEIYHGITYGGERTASAWETSRSGVVIGSVSKYFSMTGWRLGWMLAPPELRPALQRLASNMTVCPPAISQYAALHAFGDEARTELDAHVHRYAVNRAILLEGLAGLGITDLAPADGAFYAYADIGHLTADSMAWCADVLANTGVALAPGLDFDIVNGHRTIRLSFAGATAEIEAALTRLGDYLRRT
;
A
#
# COMPACT_ATOMS: atom_id res chain seq x y z
N VAL A 1 15.22 9.05 -33.73
CA VAL A 1 14.61 9.93 -32.71
C VAL A 1 13.73 9.04 -31.86
N SER A 2 13.99 8.90 -30.56
CA SER A 2 13.09 8.17 -29.65
C SER A 2 11.76 8.91 -29.57
N ILE A 3 10.67 8.18 -29.71
CA ILE A 3 9.31 8.73 -29.50
C ILE A 3 8.92 8.72 -27.99
N GLU A 4 9.72 8.07 -27.18
CA GLU A 4 9.52 8.00 -25.73
C GLU A 4 9.96 9.29 -25.05
N SER A 5 9.18 9.76 -24.08
CA SER A 5 9.56 10.89 -23.24
C SER A 5 10.60 10.45 -22.21
N ARG A 6 11.44 11.37 -21.73
CA ARG A 6 12.38 11.08 -20.63
C ARG A 6 11.68 10.62 -19.35
N ARG A 7 10.42 11.00 -19.16
CA ARG A 7 9.62 10.62 -17.99
C ARG A 7 9.26 9.14 -17.95
N SER A 8 9.24 8.47 -19.11
CA SER A 8 8.91 7.04 -19.21
C SER A 8 10.11 6.11 -18.94
N THR A 9 11.31 6.65 -18.71
CA THR A 9 12.54 5.87 -18.44
C THR A 9 12.69 5.47 -16.97
N ILE A 10 11.58 5.31 -16.25
CA ILE A 10 11.56 4.81 -14.87
C ILE A 10 11.75 3.28 -14.85
N PRO A 11 12.26 2.72 -13.73
CA PRO A 11 12.36 1.27 -13.57
C PRO A 11 10.99 0.58 -13.74
N PRO A 12 10.98 -0.67 -14.24
CA PRO A 12 9.75 -1.47 -14.24
C PRO A 12 9.31 -1.78 -12.81
N PHE A 13 8.07 -2.22 -12.66
CA PHE A 13 7.56 -2.79 -11.43
C PHE A 13 7.68 -4.31 -11.50
N TYR A 14 8.80 -4.86 -10.98
CA TYR A 14 9.18 -6.27 -11.14
C TYR A 14 8.14 -7.27 -10.64
N VAL A 15 7.36 -6.94 -9.62
CA VAL A 15 6.22 -7.78 -9.17
C VAL A 15 5.24 -8.03 -10.31
N MET A 16 5.07 -7.09 -11.26
CA MET A 16 4.18 -7.30 -12.43
C MET A 16 4.76 -8.33 -13.41
N ASP A 17 6.08 -8.42 -13.51
CA ASP A 17 6.74 -9.45 -14.32
C ASP A 17 6.56 -10.84 -13.67
N VAL A 18 6.65 -10.91 -12.34
CA VAL A 18 6.33 -12.14 -11.59
C VAL A 18 4.87 -12.55 -11.82
N TRP A 19 3.93 -11.62 -11.80
CA TRP A 19 2.52 -11.91 -12.10
C TRP A 19 2.32 -12.44 -13.51
N LYS A 20 3.00 -11.85 -14.50
CA LYS A 20 2.95 -12.32 -15.88
C LYS A 20 3.51 -13.74 -16.01
N ALA A 21 4.66 -14.03 -15.39
CA ALA A 21 5.25 -15.37 -15.39
C ALA A 21 4.36 -16.39 -14.65
N ALA A 22 3.76 -16.01 -13.51
CA ALA A 22 2.83 -16.85 -12.78
C ALA A 22 1.56 -17.14 -13.60
N ALA A 23 1.00 -16.15 -14.30
CA ALA A 23 -0.15 -16.33 -15.18
C ALA A 23 0.16 -17.28 -16.35
N GLU A 24 1.36 -17.19 -16.93
CA GLU A 24 1.81 -18.12 -17.99
C GLU A 24 1.92 -19.55 -17.45
N ARG A 25 2.55 -19.72 -16.29
CA ARG A 25 2.64 -21.03 -15.65
C ARG A 25 1.25 -21.60 -15.28
N ALA A 26 0.34 -20.77 -14.79
CA ALA A 26 -1.03 -21.19 -14.49
C ALA A 26 -1.75 -21.77 -15.71
N ARG A 27 -1.52 -21.20 -16.90
CA ARG A 27 -2.09 -21.73 -18.15
C ARG A 27 -1.48 -23.04 -18.61
N THR A 28 -0.19 -23.24 -18.35
CA THR A 28 0.57 -24.40 -18.84
C THR A 28 0.59 -25.59 -17.87
N HIS A 29 0.59 -25.33 -16.54
CA HIS A 29 0.73 -26.33 -15.51
C HIS A 29 -0.46 -26.41 -14.55
N GLY A 30 -1.21 -25.31 -14.36
CA GLY A 30 -2.37 -25.25 -13.46
C GLY A 30 -2.04 -25.36 -11.97
N ASP A 31 -0.77 -25.16 -11.56
CA ASP A 31 -0.25 -25.48 -10.23
C ASP A 31 0.25 -24.28 -9.43
N VAL A 32 -0.06 -23.05 -9.88
CA VAL A 32 0.48 -21.81 -9.27
C VAL A 32 -0.14 -21.53 -7.90
N LEU A 33 0.74 -21.26 -6.92
CA LEU A 33 0.41 -20.73 -5.61
C LEU A 33 1.06 -19.35 -5.49
N SER A 34 0.25 -18.27 -5.42
CA SER A 34 0.79 -16.90 -5.47
C SER A 34 0.88 -16.26 -4.09
N LEU A 35 2.10 -16.14 -3.57
CA LEU A 35 2.45 -15.30 -2.42
C LEU A 35 3.07 -13.96 -2.85
N ALA A 36 3.11 -13.65 -4.15
CA ALA A 36 3.58 -12.36 -4.67
C ALA A 36 2.48 -11.29 -4.67
N ALA A 37 1.20 -11.70 -4.64
CA ALA A 37 0.07 -10.82 -4.82
C ALA A 37 -0.14 -9.86 -3.63
N GLY A 38 -0.06 -8.56 -3.88
CA GLY A 38 -0.35 -7.52 -2.88
C GLY A 38 -1.83 -7.17 -2.77
N GLN A 39 -2.73 -8.17 -2.82
CA GLN A 39 -4.17 -7.95 -2.78
C GLN A 39 -4.90 -9.02 -1.95
N PRO A 40 -6.02 -8.66 -1.30
CA PRO A 40 -6.92 -9.63 -0.68
C PRO A 40 -7.40 -10.68 -1.67
N SER A 41 -7.48 -11.93 -1.25
CA SER A 41 -8.15 -13.01 -2.00
C SER A 41 -9.64 -13.09 -1.69
N THR A 42 -10.13 -12.30 -0.75
CA THR A 42 -11.53 -12.19 -0.34
C THR A 42 -12.33 -11.28 -1.28
N PRO A 43 -13.61 -11.57 -1.50
CA PRO A 43 -14.49 -10.66 -2.24
C PRO A 43 -14.80 -9.40 -1.44
N ALA A 44 -15.32 -8.38 -2.13
CA ALA A 44 -15.95 -7.23 -1.46
C ALA A 44 -17.12 -7.71 -0.57
N PRO A 45 -17.40 -7.03 0.55
CA PRO A 45 -18.49 -7.40 1.45
C PRO A 45 -19.85 -7.50 0.76
N ALA A 46 -20.70 -8.39 1.25
CA ALA A 46 -22.03 -8.64 0.68
C ALA A 46 -22.88 -7.36 0.51
N PRO A 47 -22.91 -6.41 1.46
CA PRO A 47 -23.66 -5.15 1.26
C PRO A 47 -23.13 -4.32 0.08
N VAL A 48 -21.81 -4.32 -0.16
CA VAL A 48 -21.21 -3.64 -1.33
C VAL A 48 -21.67 -4.28 -2.63
N LEU A 49 -21.66 -5.62 -2.70
CA LEU A 49 -22.11 -6.36 -3.90
C LEU A 49 -23.60 -6.14 -4.18
N ARG A 50 -24.46 -6.12 -3.14
CA ARG A 50 -25.87 -5.79 -3.30
C ARG A 50 -26.09 -4.38 -3.81
N ALA A 51 -25.40 -3.40 -3.22
CA ALA A 51 -25.48 -2.00 -3.62
C ALA A 51 -25.03 -1.78 -5.08
N THR A 52 -24.01 -2.51 -5.51
CA THR A 52 -23.56 -2.48 -6.92
C THR A 52 -24.64 -2.94 -7.88
N LYS A 53 -25.30 -4.05 -7.59
CA LYS A 53 -26.41 -4.56 -8.42
C LYS A 53 -27.54 -3.53 -8.50
N THR A 54 -27.92 -2.95 -7.35
CA THR A 54 -28.94 -1.89 -7.31
C THR A 54 -28.53 -0.66 -8.13
N ALA A 55 -27.26 -0.25 -8.07
CA ALA A 55 -26.77 0.90 -8.84
C ALA A 55 -26.81 0.62 -10.34
N ILE A 56 -26.48 -0.61 -10.75
CA ILE A 56 -26.58 -1.05 -12.16
C ILE A 56 -28.04 -0.99 -12.64
N ASP A 57 -28.96 -1.54 -11.86
CA ASP A 57 -30.39 -1.56 -12.22
C ASP A 57 -30.99 -0.15 -12.27
N ALA A 58 -30.47 0.79 -11.49
CA ALA A 58 -30.88 2.19 -11.48
C ALA A 58 -30.16 3.09 -12.49
N GLU A 59 -29.24 2.54 -13.30
CA GLU A 59 -28.45 3.25 -14.31
C GLU A 59 -27.71 4.51 -13.80
N LEU A 60 -27.16 4.48 -12.56
CA LEU A 60 -26.52 5.60 -11.88
C LEU A 60 -25.06 5.82 -12.37
N PHE A 61 -24.83 6.06 -13.68
CA PHE A 61 -23.50 6.09 -14.29
C PHE A 61 -23.07 7.43 -14.88
N GLY A 62 -23.76 8.51 -14.58
CA GLY A 62 -23.36 9.86 -14.98
C GLY A 62 -22.10 10.33 -14.26
N TYR A 63 -21.55 11.47 -14.72
CA TYR A 63 -20.48 12.14 -13.99
C TYR A 63 -20.96 12.56 -12.60
N THR A 64 -20.05 12.48 -11.64
CA THR A 64 -20.27 12.97 -10.27
C THR A 64 -19.45 14.24 -10.04
N GLU A 65 -19.50 14.76 -8.80
CA GLU A 65 -18.62 15.84 -8.39
C GLU A 65 -17.15 15.38 -8.47
N THR A 66 -16.25 16.29 -8.80
CA THR A 66 -14.83 16.01 -8.99
C THR A 66 -14.17 15.34 -7.77
N PHE A 67 -14.55 15.76 -6.55
CA PHE A 67 -14.06 15.17 -5.31
C PHE A 67 -14.91 13.98 -4.82
N GLY A 68 -15.83 13.50 -5.64
CA GLY A 68 -16.74 12.42 -5.31
C GLY A 68 -18.03 12.87 -4.64
N ILE A 69 -19.03 12.00 -4.66
CA ILE A 69 -20.38 12.30 -4.14
C ILE A 69 -20.32 12.64 -2.64
N LEU A 70 -21.07 13.67 -2.24
CA LEU A 70 -21.06 14.17 -0.85
C LEU A 70 -21.39 13.07 0.16
N ALA A 71 -22.29 12.14 -0.19
CA ALA A 71 -22.65 11.03 0.69
C ALA A 71 -21.44 10.15 1.01
N LEU A 72 -20.57 9.85 0.03
CA LEU A 72 -19.36 9.06 0.23
C LEU A 72 -18.31 9.85 1.04
N ARG A 73 -18.13 11.13 0.75
CA ARG A 73 -17.22 11.99 1.53
C ARG A 73 -17.63 12.05 3.00
N ARG A 74 -18.92 12.13 3.30
CA ARG A 74 -19.46 12.04 4.66
C ARG A 74 -19.23 10.66 5.30
N ALA A 75 -19.38 9.57 4.55
CA ALA A 75 -19.14 8.23 5.05
C ALA A 75 -17.65 8.01 5.41
N ILE A 76 -16.73 8.50 4.58
CA ILE A 76 -15.28 8.48 4.82
C ILE A 76 -14.94 9.34 6.05
N ALA A 77 -15.46 10.57 6.13
CA ALA A 77 -15.25 11.43 7.30
C ALA A 77 -15.74 10.77 8.60
N GLY A 78 -16.93 10.16 8.57
CA GLY A 78 -17.47 9.38 9.67
C GLY A 78 -16.62 8.15 10.03
N HIS A 79 -16.02 7.48 9.04
CA HIS A 79 -15.09 6.38 9.27
C HIS A 79 -13.85 6.85 10.04
N HIS A 80 -13.20 7.93 9.62
CA HIS A 80 -12.05 8.50 10.34
C HIS A 80 -12.41 8.92 11.77
N HIS A 81 -13.57 9.56 11.97
CA HIS A 81 -14.03 9.92 13.31
C HIS A 81 -14.23 8.70 14.22
N ARG A 82 -14.83 7.63 13.71
CA ARG A 82 -15.03 6.39 14.50
C ARG A 82 -13.72 5.68 14.80
N SER A 83 -12.77 5.70 13.87
CA SER A 83 -11.50 4.96 14.01
C SER A 83 -10.47 5.67 14.88
N TYR A 84 -10.44 7.01 14.83
CA TYR A 84 -9.36 7.81 15.45
C TYR A 84 -9.86 8.89 16.43
N GLY A 85 -11.16 9.11 16.53
CA GLY A 85 -11.74 10.06 17.48
C GLY A 85 -11.73 11.53 17.06
N TYR A 86 -11.07 11.88 15.96
CA TYR A 86 -11.05 13.28 15.47
C TYR A 86 -12.13 13.55 14.42
N PRO A 87 -12.70 14.78 14.40
CA PRO A 87 -13.65 15.15 13.37
C PRO A 87 -12.92 15.42 12.03
N VAL A 88 -13.55 15.02 10.93
CA VAL A 88 -13.13 15.34 9.56
C VAL A 88 -14.27 16.10 8.87
N ASP A 89 -13.94 17.24 8.26
CA ASP A 89 -14.90 17.93 7.38
C ASP A 89 -15.01 17.13 6.07
N PRO A 90 -16.20 16.78 5.61
CA PRO A 90 -16.37 16.14 4.30
C PRO A 90 -15.73 16.91 3.13
N ASP A 91 -15.51 18.22 3.27
CA ASP A 91 -14.82 19.03 2.27
C ASP A 91 -13.30 18.86 2.28
N ASP A 92 -12.72 18.25 3.32
CA ASP A 92 -11.31 17.80 3.35
C ASP A 92 -11.11 16.48 2.61
N VAL A 93 -12.18 15.75 2.31
CA VAL A 93 -12.13 14.44 1.66
C VAL A 93 -12.13 14.62 0.14
N VAL A 94 -11.08 14.14 -0.51
CA VAL A 94 -10.95 14.05 -1.96
C VAL A 94 -10.95 12.58 -2.37
N VAL A 95 -12.04 12.12 -2.96
CA VAL A 95 -12.15 10.76 -3.50
C VAL A 95 -11.37 10.66 -4.82
N THR A 96 -10.68 9.54 -5.02
CA THR A 96 -9.76 9.35 -6.15
C THR A 96 -9.92 7.97 -6.79
N THR A 97 -9.32 7.79 -7.98
CA THR A 97 -9.26 6.48 -8.66
C THR A 97 -8.19 5.58 -7.99
N GLY A 98 -8.54 5.06 -6.81
CA GLY A 98 -7.62 4.34 -5.93
C GLY A 98 -6.58 5.26 -5.29
N SER A 99 -5.79 4.72 -4.34
CA SER A 99 -4.66 5.45 -3.74
C SER A 99 -3.60 5.85 -4.76
N SER A 100 -3.40 5.08 -5.83
CA SER A 100 -2.47 5.44 -6.91
C SER A 100 -2.85 6.77 -7.58
N GLY A 101 -4.15 7.01 -7.80
CA GLY A 101 -4.66 8.29 -8.27
C GLY A 101 -4.44 9.41 -7.25
N ALA A 102 -4.61 9.12 -5.96
CA ALA A 102 -4.33 10.08 -4.89
C ALA A 102 -2.85 10.50 -4.88
N PHE A 103 -1.91 9.53 -4.94
CA PHE A 103 -0.47 9.83 -4.99
C PHE A 103 -0.11 10.66 -6.21
N THR A 104 -0.57 10.28 -7.41
CA THR A 104 -0.28 11.06 -8.62
C THR A 104 -0.81 12.48 -8.51
N LEU A 105 -2.04 12.64 -8.02
CA LEU A 105 -2.69 13.94 -7.90
C LEU A 105 -1.99 14.84 -6.88
N ILE A 106 -1.66 14.31 -5.68
CA ILE A 106 -0.99 15.11 -4.64
C ILE A 106 0.46 15.45 -5.03
N PHE A 107 1.20 14.54 -5.69
CA PHE A 107 2.55 14.83 -6.15
C PHE A 107 2.56 15.97 -7.18
N LEU A 108 1.60 15.98 -8.11
CA LEU A 108 1.44 17.07 -9.07
C LEU A 108 0.97 18.38 -8.43
N ALA A 109 0.19 18.31 -7.36
CA ALA A 109 -0.34 19.51 -6.70
C ALA A 109 0.67 20.17 -5.77
N ALA A 110 1.63 19.41 -5.22
CA ALA A 110 2.50 19.86 -4.14
C ALA A 110 3.98 19.99 -4.52
N PHE A 111 4.45 19.29 -5.58
CA PHE A 111 5.86 19.23 -5.91
C PHE A 111 6.14 19.68 -7.35
N ASP A 112 7.13 20.54 -7.49
CA ASP A 112 7.70 20.93 -8.78
C ASP A 112 8.87 20.04 -9.19
N PRO A 113 9.22 19.95 -10.49
CA PRO A 113 10.44 19.30 -10.93
C PRO A 113 11.67 19.87 -10.22
N GLY A 114 12.50 18.99 -9.62
CA GLY A 114 13.66 19.35 -8.83
C GLY A 114 13.42 19.44 -7.33
N ASP A 115 12.18 19.46 -6.87
CA ASP A 115 11.87 19.36 -5.44
C ASP A 115 12.37 18.04 -4.85
N THR A 116 12.90 18.11 -3.63
CA THR A 116 13.35 16.91 -2.91
C THR A 116 12.21 16.32 -2.11
N VAL A 117 11.92 15.04 -2.36
CA VAL A 117 10.94 14.26 -1.59
C VAL A 117 11.63 13.04 -0.99
N VAL A 118 11.41 12.82 0.30
CA VAL A 118 12.00 11.74 1.06
C VAL A 118 11.01 10.58 1.18
N VAL A 119 11.52 9.35 1.04
CA VAL A 119 10.77 8.11 1.19
C VAL A 119 11.58 7.10 2.01
N ALA A 120 10.92 6.14 2.64
CA ALA A 120 11.59 5.01 3.29
C ALA A 120 12.12 3.99 2.28
N ARG A 121 13.23 3.35 2.60
CA ARG A 121 13.77 2.17 1.95
C ARG A 121 14.07 1.10 3.01
N PRO A 122 13.53 -0.13 2.90
CA PRO A 122 12.61 -0.60 1.86
C PRO A 122 11.26 0.12 1.85
N GLY A 123 10.63 0.26 0.66
CA GLY A 123 9.38 0.98 0.51
C GLY A 123 8.62 0.61 -0.76
N TYR A 124 7.39 1.08 -0.87
CA TYR A 124 6.56 0.81 -2.04
C TYR A 124 7.13 1.53 -3.29
N PRO A 125 7.49 0.79 -4.36
CA PRO A 125 8.27 1.33 -5.48
C PRO A 125 7.56 2.45 -6.24
N ALA A 126 6.22 2.49 -6.23
CA ALA A 126 5.48 3.50 -6.97
C ALA A 126 5.71 4.92 -6.44
N TYR A 127 6.04 5.12 -5.16
CA TYR A 127 6.39 6.46 -4.66
C TYR A 127 7.61 6.98 -5.39
N ARG A 128 8.73 6.25 -5.32
CA ARG A 128 10.00 6.61 -5.97
C ARG A 128 9.82 6.78 -7.47
N ASN A 129 9.20 5.80 -8.12
CA ASN A 129 9.08 5.79 -9.58
C ASN A 129 8.19 6.91 -10.09
N THR A 130 7.05 7.18 -9.45
CA THR A 130 6.15 8.27 -9.85
C THR A 130 6.79 9.64 -9.62
N LEU A 131 7.41 9.87 -8.46
CA LEU A 131 8.14 11.11 -8.17
C LEU A 131 9.27 11.35 -9.18
N THR A 132 10.04 10.31 -9.53
CA THR A 132 11.10 10.39 -10.54
C THR A 132 10.52 10.73 -11.92
N ALA A 133 9.41 10.10 -12.32
CA ALA A 133 8.74 10.42 -13.59
C ALA A 133 8.24 11.87 -13.64
N LEU A 134 7.85 12.44 -12.50
CA LEU A 134 7.43 13.84 -12.37
C LEU A 134 8.62 14.82 -12.30
N GLY A 135 9.86 14.30 -12.21
CA GLY A 135 11.09 15.11 -12.20
C GLY A 135 11.52 15.54 -10.79
N CYS A 136 10.93 14.99 -9.74
CA CYS A 136 11.37 15.23 -8.37
C CYS A 136 12.71 14.52 -8.09
N ARG A 137 13.45 15.06 -7.13
CA ARG A 137 14.62 14.41 -6.55
C ARG A 137 14.18 13.53 -5.39
N VAL A 138 14.27 12.22 -5.54
CA VAL A 138 13.96 11.28 -4.47
C VAL A 138 15.18 11.02 -3.60
N VAL A 139 15.02 11.13 -2.29
CA VAL A 139 16.00 10.73 -1.27
C VAL A 139 15.41 9.58 -0.48
N GLU A 140 16.10 8.45 -0.44
CA GLU A 140 15.66 7.26 0.27
C GLU A 140 16.37 7.19 1.64
N LEU A 141 15.60 7.15 2.73
CA LEU A 141 16.12 6.86 4.08
C LEU A 141 16.34 5.36 4.23
N ASP A 142 17.53 4.96 4.64
CA ASP A 142 17.88 3.56 4.87
C ASP A 142 17.31 3.07 6.21
N CYS A 143 16.02 2.73 6.21
CA CYS A 143 15.29 2.26 7.38
C CYS A 143 15.55 0.75 7.57
N ARG A 144 16.17 0.38 8.70
CA ARG A 144 16.54 -1.00 9.01
C ARG A 144 15.81 -1.53 10.24
N ALA A 145 16.21 -2.72 10.69
CA ALA A 145 15.62 -3.39 11.85
C ALA A 145 15.66 -2.52 13.13
N GLU A 146 16.73 -1.72 13.31
CA GLU A 146 16.91 -0.83 14.46
C GLU A 146 15.83 0.24 14.58
N THR A 147 15.29 0.70 13.45
CA THR A 147 14.17 1.63 13.38
C THR A 147 12.85 0.94 13.01
N ARG A 148 12.79 -0.39 13.12
CA ARG A 148 11.66 -1.21 12.68
C ARG A 148 11.26 -0.95 11.22
N PHE A 149 12.24 -0.66 10.36
CA PHE A 149 12.06 -0.31 8.95
C PHE A 149 11.18 0.93 8.71
N GLN A 150 11.12 1.84 9.68
CA GLN A 150 10.31 3.07 9.60
C GLN A 150 11.20 4.31 9.72
N PRO A 151 10.84 5.44 9.09
CA PRO A 151 11.50 6.72 9.29
C PRO A 151 11.34 7.20 10.73
N THR A 152 12.37 7.86 11.26
CA THR A 152 12.36 8.50 12.58
C THR A 152 12.77 9.96 12.47
N VAL A 153 12.41 10.77 13.49
CA VAL A 153 12.86 12.18 13.57
C VAL A 153 14.39 12.27 13.55
N ALA A 154 15.08 11.35 14.23
CA ALA A 154 16.55 11.34 14.26
C ALA A 154 17.15 11.23 12.84
N MET A 155 16.56 10.39 11.95
CA MET A 155 16.99 10.28 10.56
C MET A 155 16.68 11.56 9.75
N LEU A 156 15.59 12.26 10.07
CA LEU A 156 15.22 13.52 9.40
C LEU A 156 16.18 14.65 9.79
N GLU A 157 16.63 14.68 11.03
CA GLU A 157 17.62 15.66 11.54
C GLU A 157 19.02 15.48 10.90
N GLU A 158 19.36 14.29 10.40
CA GLU A 158 20.60 14.03 9.68
C GLU A 158 20.56 14.53 8.22
N LEU A 159 19.41 14.93 7.71
CA LEU A 159 19.31 15.45 6.35
C LEU A 159 20.00 16.81 6.24
N PRO A 160 20.73 17.08 5.15
CA PRO A 160 21.47 18.35 4.99
C PRO A 160 20.57 19.58 4.91
N ARG A 161 19.30 19.39 4.61
CA ARG A 161 18.23 20.41 4.61
C ARG A 161 16.85 19.74 4.65
N PRO A 162 15.83 20.38 5.20
CA PRO A 162 14.46 19.87 5.15
C PRO A 162 14.00 19.62 3.71
N PRO A 163 13.38 18.46 3.41
CA PRO A 163 12.82 18.18 2.10
C PRO A 163 11.50 18.94 1.87
N LYS A 164 11.06 19.04 0.62
CA LYS A 164 9.74 19.58 0.30
C LYS A 164 8.60 18.67 0.73
N GLY A 165 8.85 17.35 0.70
CA GLY A 165 7.87 16.34 1.14
C GLY A 165 8.52 15.13 1.77
N LEU A 166 7.77 14.48 2.66
CA LEU A 166 8.09 13.19 3.28
C LEU A 166 6.91 12.25 3.08
N ILE A 167 7.18 11.03 2.60
CA ILE A 167 6.17 9.97 2.51
C ILE A 167 6.48 8.92 3.57
N VAL A 168 5.51 8.64 4.42
CA VAL A 168 5.53 7.54 5.39
C VAL A 168 4.40 6.56 5.07
N ALA A 169 4.59 5.28 5.37
CA ALA A 169 3.56 4.25 5.23
C ALA A 169 3.49 3.41 6.50
N SER A 170 2.31 3.34 7.10
CA SER A 170 2.09 2.56 8.32
C SER A 170 0.67 2.01 8.35
N PRO A 171 0.50 0.68 8.34
CA PRO A 171 1.50 -0.38 8.11
C PRO A 171 2.15 -0.30 6.73
N ALA A 172 3.44 -0.65 6.63
CA ALA A 172 4.23 -0.48 5.42
C ALA A 172 4.18 -1.70 4.47
N ASN A 173 4.27 -1.43 3.18
CA ASN A 173 4.63 -2.40 2.15
C ASN A 173 6.09 -2.12 1.75
N PRO A 174 7.05 -3.05 1.91
CA PRO A 174 6.88 -4.53 1.99
C PRO A 174 6.92 -5.11 3.41
N THR A 175 7.29 -4.36 4.43
CA THR A 175 7.73 -4.88 5.73
C THR A 175 6.59 -5.28 6.67
N GLY A 176 5.38 -4.74 6.47
CA GLY A 176 4.27 -4.91 7.39
C GLY A 176 4.46 -4.17 8.72
N THR A 177 5.54 -3.42 8.90
CA THR A 177 5.83 -2.72 10.15
C THR A 177 4.98 -1.47 10.34
N MET A 178 4.73 -1.12 11.58
CA MET A 178 4.00 0.08 11.98
C MET A 178 4.94 1.09 12.64
N ILE A 179 4.69 2.38 12.38
CA ILE A 179 5.33 3.47 13.12
C ILE A 179 4.66 3.54 14.50
N ASP A 180 5.46 3.68 15.54
CA ASP A 180 4.95 3.97 16.87
C ASP A 180 4.12 5.27 16.87
N PRO A 181 2.96 5.33 17.54
CA PRO A 181 2.11 6.53 17.54
C PRO A 181 2.83 7.81 17.99
N ASP A 182 3.70 7.74 19.00
CA ASP A 182 4.44 8.90 19.49
C ASP A 182 5.51 9.33 18.47
N GLU A 183 6.17 8.38 17.81
CA GLU A 183 7.12 8.68 16.72
C GLU A 183 6.39 9.29 15.50
N LEU A 184 5.21 8.78 15.11
CA LEU A 184 4.43 9.39 14.04
C LEU A 184 4.03 10.82 14.38
N ALA A 185 3.62 11.07 15.62
CA ALA A 185 3.31 12.42 16.09
C ALA A 185 4.55 13.33 16.07
N ALA A 186 5.71 12.81 16.48
CA ALA A 186 6.98 13.55 16.43
C ALA A 186 7.39 13.87 14.99
N VAL A 187 7.26 12.92 14.05
CA VAL A 187 7.51 13.12 12.61
C VAL A 187 6.58 14.16 12.03
N ALA A 188 5.28 14.11 12.36
CA ALA A 188 4.30 15.10 11.90
C ALA A 188 4.63 16.50 12.42
N GLY A 189 4.97 16.63 13.72
CA GLY A 189 5.40 17.89 14.31
C GLY A 189 6.70 18.43 13.70
N TRP A 190 7.66 17.55 13.42
CA TRP A 190 8.89 17.93 12.72
C TRP A 190 8.60 18.48 11.32
N CYS A 191 7.72 17.82 10.57
CA CYS A 191 7.30 18.27 9.24
C CYS A 191 6.66 19.67 9.29
N ASP A 192 5.76 19.92 10.24
CA ASP A 192 5.12 21.23 10.44
C ASP A 192 6.15 22.32 10.76
N ALA A 193 7.11 22.02 11.67
CA ALA A 193 8.14 22.97 12.07
C ALA A 193 9.10 23.36 10.92
N HIS A 194 9.30 22.46 9.95
CA HIS A 194 10.26 22.64 8.86
C HIS A 194 9.60 22.97 7.50
N GLY A 195 8.26 23.10 7.43
CA GLY A 195 7.55 23.35 6.18
C GLY A 195 7.65 22.18 5.18
N THR A 196 7.82 20.97 5.65
CA THR A 196 7.82 19.73 4.88
C THR A 196 6.39 19.19 4.79
N LEU A 197 5.89 18.90 3.58
CA LEU A 197 4.59 18.25 3.43
C LEU A 197 4.68 16.77 3.82
N LEU A 198 4.03 16.38 4.91
CA LEU A 198 3.87 14.97 5.27
C LEU A 198 2.76 14.34 4.41
N ILE A 199 3.05 13.20 3.77
CA ILE A 199 2.07 12.35 3.10
C ILE A 199 2.10 11.00 3.82
N SER A 200 1.03 10.71 4.57
CA SER A 200 0.86 9.46 5.31
C SER A 200 0.03 8.47 4.49
N ASP A 201 0.65 7.37 4.07
CA ASP A 201 -0.04 6.26 3.42
C ASP A 201 -0.62 5.32 4.47
N GLU A 202 -1.93 5.40 4.67
CA GLU A 202 -2.70 4.67 5.66
C GLU A 202 -3.59 3.58 5.03
N ILE A 203 -3.25 3.12 3.81
CA ILE A 203 -4.11 2.19 3.05
C ILE A 203 -4.28 0.82 3.71
N TYR A 204 -3.38 0.44 4.63
CA TYR A 204 -3.46 -0.82 5.37
C TYR A 204 -4.09 -0.67 6.76
N HIS A 205 -4.57 0.52 7.14
CA HIS A 205 -5.31 0.70 8.38
C HIS A 205 -6.51 -0.25 8.47
N GLY A 206 -6.74 -0.81 9.66
CA GLY A 206 -7.71 -1.90 9.88
C GLY A 206 -7.12 -3.30 9.71
N ILE A 207 -5.92 -3.44 9.15
CA ILE A 207 -5.21 -4.73 9.03
C ILE A 207 -4.00 -4.69 9.96
N THR A 208 -4.20 -5.04 11.22
CA THR A 208 -3.18 -5.05 12.27
C THR A 208 -3.32 -6.28 13.15
N TYR A 209 -2.24 -6.67 13.81
CA TYR A 209 -2.15 -7.87 14.64
C TYR A 209 -1.61 -7.51 16.02
N GLY A 210 -1.98 -8.29 17.05
CA GLY A 210 -1.48 -8.07 18.40
C GLY A 210 -2.19 -6.99 19.23
N GLY A 211 -3.24 -6.35 18.69
CA GLY A 211 -4.02 -5.33 19.40
C GLY A 211 -3.35 -3.95 19.46
N GLU A 212 -2.26 -3.74 18.73
CA GLU A 212 -1.62 -2.44 18.62
C GLU A 212 -2.50 -1.44 17.86
N ARG A 213 -2.56 -0.22 18.38
CA ARG A 213 -3.31 0.88 17.78
C ARG A 213 -2.56 1.45 16.58
N THR A 214 -3.23 1.58 15.45
CA THR A 214 -2.76 2.44 14.36
C THR A 214 -3.09 3.90 14.66
N ALA A 215 -2.09 4.77 14.58
CA ALA A 215 -2.30 6.22 14.63
C ALA A 215 -2.42 6.79 13.22
N SER A 216 -3.32 7.76 13.05
CA SER A 216 -3.37 8.57 11.82
C SER A 216 -2.53 9.83 11.98
N ALA A 217 -1.81 10.24 10.94
CA ALA A 217 -1.04 11.49 10.97
C ALA A 217 -1.92 12.71 11.25
N TRP A 218 -3.20 12.66 10.88
CA TRP A 218 -4.17 13.73 11.15
C TRP A 218 -4.62 13.85 12.62
N GLU A 219 -4.25 12.94 13.48
CA GLU A 219 -4.41 13.12 14.92
C GLU A 219 -3.51 14.23 15.46
N THR A 220 -2.35 14.42 14.85
CA THR A 220 -1.34 15.40 15.26
C THR A 220 -1.32 16.64 14.36
N SER A 221 -1.30 16.47 13.03
CA SER A 221 -1.17 17.59 12.08
C SER A 221 -2.24 17.54 11.01
N ARG A 222 -2.85 18.71 10.74
CA ARG A 222 -3.83 18.93 9.67
C ARG A 222 -3.22 19.57 8.42
N SER A 223 -1.93 19.89 8.46
CA SER A 223 -1.17 20.42 7.32
C SER A 223 -0.62 19.33 6.40
N GLY A 224 -0.57 18.09 6.88
CA GLY A 224 -0.22 16.92 6.09
C GLY A 224 -1.40 16.33 5.29
N VAL A 225 -1.10 15.36 4.46
CA VAL A 225 -2.08 14.59 3.66
C VAL A 225 -2.11 13.15 4.15
N VAL A 226 -3.31 12.64 4.39
CA VAL A 226 -3.54 11.21 4.69
C VAL A 226 -4.15 10.54 3.48
N ILE A 227 -3.63 9.38 3.07
CA ILE A 227 -4.15 8.60 1.94
C ILE A 227 -4.76 7.29 2.43
N GLY A 228 -6.01 7.07 2.08
CA GLY A 228 -6.76 5.84 2.34
C GLY A 228 -7.25 5.18 1.06
N SER A 229 -7.73 3.95 1.17
CA SER A 229 -8.25 3.20 0.02
C SER A 229 -9.23 2.12 0.44
N VAL A 230 -10.20 1.82 -0.41
CA VAL A 230 -11.03 0.62 -0.25
C VAL A 230 -10.33 -0.66 -0.71
N SER A 231 -9.12 -0.57 -1.26
CA SER A 231 -8.42 -1.71 -1.89
C SER A 231 -7.99 -2.80 -0.93
N LYS A 232 -7.64 -2.48 0.34
CA LYS A 232 -6.98 -3.44 1.24
C LYS A 232 -7.91 -3.96 2.31
N TYR A 233 -8.14 -3.22 3.40
CA TYR A 233 -9.06 -3.64 4.44
C TYR A 233 -10.44 -3.97 3.87
N PHE A 234 -10.98 -3.14 3.00
CA PHE A 234 -12.32 -3.31 2.44
C PHE A 234 -12.43 -4.37 1.33
N SER A 235 -11.36 -5.06 0.96
CA SER A 235 -11.34 -6.12 -0.07
C SER A 235 -11.89 -5.69 -1.45
N MET A 236 -11.70 -4.42 -1.80
CA MET A 236 -12.26 -3.79 -3.01
C MET A 236 -11.17 -3.35 -4.00
N THR A 237 -10.13 -4.16 -4.21
CA THR A 237 -8.95 -3.79 -5.02
C THR A 237 -9.33 -3.37 -6.45
N GLY A 238 -10.15 -4.18 -7.14
CA GLY A 238 -10.56 -3.95 -8.53
C GLY A 238 -11.55 -2.80 -8.73
N TRP A 239 -12.14 -2.25 -7.67
CA TRP A 239 -13.08 -1.14 -7.72
C TRP A 239 -12.43 0.21 -7.99
N ARG A 240 -11.11 0.27 -7.84
CA ARG A 240 -10.29 1.46 -8.11
C ARG A 240 -10.81 2.70 -7.40
N LEU A 241 -11.04 2.63 -6.10
CA LEU A 241 -11.48 3.75 -5.28
C LEU A 241 -10.55 3.95 -4.08
N GLY A 242 -10.20 5.20 -3.83
CA GLY A 242 -9.43 5.65 -2.68
C GLY A 242 -9.80 7.07 -2.32
N TRP A 243 -9.14 7.63 -1.36
CA TRP A 243 -9.32 9.02 -0.96
C TRP A 243 -8.04 9.59 -0.38
N MET A 244 -8.00 10.91 -0.30
CA MET A 244 -7.07 11.63 0.57
C MET A 244 -7.85 12.56 1.49
N LEU A 245 -7.33 12.77 2.69
CA LEU A 245 -7.64 13.92 3.50
C LEU A 245 -6.59 14.98 3.18
N ALA A 246 -7.03 16.14 2.72
CA ALA A 246 -6.13 17.19 2.26
C ALA A 246 -6.42 18.52 2.96
N PRO A 247 -5.38 19.28 3.36
CA PRO A 247 -5.55 20.59 3.98
C PRO A 247 -6.26 21.57 3.01
N PRO A 248 -7.03 22.54 3.54
CA PRO A 248 -7.80 23.48 2.73
C PRO A 248 -6.98 24.22 1.68
N GLU A 249 -5.71 24.49 1.97
CA GLU A 249 -4.79 25.23 1.10
C GLU A 249 -4.50 24.48 -0.22
N LEU A 250 -4.53 23.16 -0.20
CA LEU A 250 -4.31 22.32 -1.38
C LEU A 250 -5.57 22.10 -2.23
N ARG A 251 -6.76 22.26 -1.65
CA ARG A 251 -8.04 21.98 -2.35
C ARG A 251 -8.18 22.66 -3.71
N PRO A 252 -7.87 23.98 -3.87
CA PRO A 252 -8.00 24.63 -5.18
C PRO A 252 -7.09 24.03 -6.26
N ALA A 253 -5.85 23.62 -5.90
CA ALA A 253 -4.93 22.96 -6.82
C ALA A 253 -5.43 21.55 -7.18
N LEU A 254 -5.84 20.77 -6.17
CA LEU A 254 -6.40 19.44 -6.36
C LEU A 254 -7.66 19.47 -7.23
N GLN A 255 -8.56 20.44 -7.02
CA GLN A 255 -9.77 20.62 -7.83
C GLN A 255 -9.43 20.86 -9.30
N ARG A 256 -8.50 21.79 -9.58
CA ARG A 256 -8.09 22.08 -10.97
C ARG A 256 -7.47 20.86 -11.65
N LEU A 257 -6.57 20.16 -10.95
CA LEU A 257 -5.90 18.98 -11.51
C LEU A 257 -6.88 17.83 -11.71
N ALA A 258 -7.66 17.47 -10.70
CA ALA A 258 -8.59 16.36 -10.79
C ALA A 258 -9.65 16.57 -11.88
N SER A 259 -10.23 17.75 -11.97
CA SER A 259 -11.25 18.04 -13.00
C SER A 259 -10.71 17.97 -14.43
N ASN A 260 -9.42 18.29 -14.64
CA ASN A 260 -8.80 18.22 -15.96
C ASN A 260 -8.21 16.84 -16.31
N MET A 261 -7.82 16.06 -15.31
CA MET A 261 -7.12 14.78 -15.53
C MET A 261 -8.08 13.58 -15.52
N THR A 262 -9.07 13.59 -14.64
CA THR A 262 -9.96 12.43 -14.43
C THR A 262 -11.44 12.77 -14.43
N VAL A 263 -11.81 14.06 -14.43
CA VAL A 263 -13.17 14.59 -14.31
C VAL A 263 -13.78 14.27 -12.95
N CYS A 264 -13.99 12.97 -12.66
CA CYS A 264 -14.50 12.47 -11.38
C CYS A 264 -14.03 11.01 -11.17
N PRO A 265 -14.11 10.49 -9.94
CA PRO A 265 -13.89 9.07 -9.67
C PRO A 265 -15.00 8.19 -10.28
N PRO A 266 -14.76 6.86 -10.47
CA PRO A 266 -15.76 5.95 -11.04
C PRO A 266 -17.09 5.96 -10.26
N ALA A 267 -18.19 6.36 -10.89
CA ALA A 267 -19.50 6.54 -10.25
C ALA A 267 -19.99 5.27 -9.55
N ILE A 268 -19.98 4.13 -10.27
CA ILE A 268 -20.44 2.85 -9.71
C ILE A 268 -19.67 2.46 -8.44
N SER A 269 -18.35 2.69 -8.43
CA SER A 269 -17.52 2.38 -7.26
C SER A 269 -17.86 3.27 -6.06
N GLN A 270 -18.23 4.51 -6.31
CA GLN A 270 -18.63 5.45 -5.25
C GLN A 270 -19.94 5.02 -4.59
N TYR A 271 -20.97 4.69 -5.38
CA TYR A 271 -22.26 4.21 -4.85
C TYR A 271 -22.09 2.88 -4.09
N ALA A 272 -21.30 1.98 -4.62
CA ALA A 272 -21.02 0.70 -3.96
C ALA A 272 -20.29 0.90 -2.62
N ALA A 273 -19.24 1.74 -2.60
CA ALA A 273 -18.38 1.96 -1.43
C ALA A 273 -19.11 2.62 -0.25
N LEU A 274 -20.22 3.34 -0.47
CA LEU A 274 -21.06 3.83 0.63
C LEU A 274 -21.42 2.72 1.63
N HIS A 275 -21.62 1.50 1.16
CA HIS A 275 -22.03 0.36 1.96
C HIS A 275 -20.85 -0.42 2.58
N ALA A 276 -19.61 -0.03 2.27
CA ALA A 276 -18.40 -0.62 2.87
C ALA A 276 -18.13 -0.12 4.29
N PHE A 277 -18.66 1.06 4.65
CA PHE A 277 -18.43 1.71 5.95
C PHE A 277 -19.46 1.38 7.04
N GLY A 278 -20.42 0.50 6.74
CA GLY A 278 -21.46 0.06 7.67
C GLY A 278 -21.05 -1.13 8.53
N ASP A 279 -21.82 -1.41 9.59
CA ASP A 279 -21.53 -2.45 10.57
C ASP A 279 -21.58 -3.87 9.97
N GLU A 280 -22.51 -4.12 9.03
CA GLU A 280 -22.60 -5.42 8.34
C GLU A 280 -21.29 -5.71 7.55
N ALA A 281 -20.81 -4.73 6.79
CA ALA A 281 -19.55 -4.87 6.06
C ALA A 281 -18.36 -5.07 7.02
N ARG A 282 -18.32 -4.30 8.11
CA ARG A 282 -17.24 -4.39 9.11
C ARG A 282 -17.14 -5.79 9.70
N THR A 283 -18.25 -6.44 10.03
CA THR A 283 -18.25 -7.82 10.55
C THR A 283 -17.57 -8.80 9.57
N GLU A 284 -17.85 -8.69 8.26
CA GLU A 284 -17.20 -9.53 7.25
C GLU A 284 -15.70 -9.19 7.11
N LEU A 285 -15.37 -7.90 7.13
CA LEU A 285 -14.00 -7.42 6.97
C LEU A 285 -13.11 -7.82 8.16
N ASP A 286 -13.63 -7.75 9.37
CA ASP A 286 -12.92 -8.19 10.58
C ASP A 286 -12.67 -9.72 10.55
N ALA A 287 -13.58 -10.50 9.99
CA ALA A 287 -13.35 -11.93 9.74
C ALA A 287 -12.23 -12.17 8.71
N HIS A 288 -12.11 -11.31 7.70
CA HIS A 288 -10.97 -11.37 6.77
C HIS A 288 -9.64 -11.08 7.47
N VAL A 289 -9.58 -10.05 8.32
CA VAL A 289 -8.39 -9.73 9.11
C VAL A 289 -8.02 -10.88 10.05
N HIS A 290 -9.01 -11.51 10.70
CA HIS A 290 -8.77 -12.70 11.52
C HIS A 290 -8.12 -13.83 10.71
N ARG A 291 -8.58 -14.09 9.48
CA ARG A 291 -7.94 -15.08 8.60
C ARG A 291 -6.50 -14.69 8.27
N TYR A 292 -6.22 -13.40 8.00
CA TYR A 292 -4.84 -12.96 7.77
C TYR A 292 -3.97 -13.15 9.01
N ALA A 293 -4.49 -12.98 10.22
CA ALA A 293 -3.76 -13.24 11.45
C ALA A 293 -3.36 -14.72 11.59
N VAL A 294 -4.29 -15.64 11.27
CA VAL A 294 -4.00 -17.09 11.22
C VAL A 294 -2.94 -17.39 10.17
N ASN A 295 -3.11 -16.88 8.96
CA ASN A 295 -2.17 -17.07 7.85
C ASN A 295 -0.78 -16.51 8.16
N ARG A 296 -0.71 -15.35 8.84
CA ARG A 296 0.54 -14.76 9.31
C ARG A 296 1.29 -15.72 10.24
N ALA A 297 0.61 -16.27 11.23
CA ALA A 297 1.21 -17.21 12.17
C ALA A 297 1.78 -18.45 11.44
N ILE A 298 0.98 -19.05 10.56
CA ILE A 298 1.39 -20.22 9.75
C ILE A 298 2.61 -19.87 8.88
N LEU A 299 2.58 -18.72 8.19
CA LEU A 299 3.67 -18.33 7.30
C LEU A 299 4.96 -18.06 8.07
N LEU A 300 4.92 -17.30 9.16
CA LEU A 300 6.12 -16.95 9.94
C LEU A 300 6.74 -18.20 10.61
N GLU A 301 5.91 -19.06 11.18
CA GLU A 301 6.37 -20.35 11.76
C GLU A 301 6.98 -21.26 10.68
N GLY A 302 6.29 -21.36 9.52
CA GLY A 302 6.77 -22.17 8.40
C GLY A 302 8.10 -21.67 7.84
N LEU A 303 8.27 -20.35 7.67
CA LEU A 303 9.53 -19.76 7.22
C LEU A 303 10.67 -20.03 8.21
N ALA A 304 10.42 -19.88 9.51
CA ALA A 304 11.39 -20.22 10.55
C ALA A 304 11.80 -21.70 10.49
N GLY A 305 10.84 -22.61 10.28
CA GLY A 305 11.10 -24.04 10.08
C GLY A 305 11.92 -24.36 8.82
N LEU A 306 11.93 -23.44 7.84
CA LEU A 306 12.77 -23.53 6.62
C LEU A 306 14.13 -22.81 6.77
N GLY A 307 14.46 -22.29 7.95
CA GLY A 307 15.71 -21.56 8.19
C GLY A 307 15.69 -20.11 7.75
N ILE A 308 14.54 -19.56 7.34
CA ILE A 308 14.35 -18.16 6.97
C ILE A 308 13.85 -17.43 8.22
N THR A 309 14.78 -16.86 9.01
CA THR A 309 14.51 -16.30 10.34
C THR A 309 14.73 -14.81 10.43
N ASP A 310 15.42 -14.19 9.47
CA ASP A 310 15.62 -12.74 9.42
C ASP A 310 14.42 -12.09 8.73
N LEU A 311 13.45 -11.71 9.54
CA LEU A 311 12.12 -11.23 9.11
C LEU A 311 11.82 -9.87 9.73
N ALA A 312 11.22 -8.97 8.94
CA ALA A 312 10.57 -7.80 9.50
C ALA A 312 9.37 -8.21 10.38
N PRO A 313 9.01 -7.42 11.42
CA PRO A 313 8.01 -7.81 12.44
C PRO A 313 6.61 -8.17 11.93
N ALA A 314 6.18 -7.68 10.76
CA ALA A 314 4.86 -7.90 10.18
C ALA A 314 3.69 -7.57 11.14
N ASP A 315 3.71 -6.37 11.72
CA ASP A 315 2.72 -5.89 12.72
C ASP A 315 1.33 -5.66 12.09
N GLY A 316 1.31 -5.32 10.80
CA GLY A 316 0.10 -5.05 10.03
C GLY A 316 0.27 -5.37 8.55
N ALA A 317 -0.66 -4.89 7.72
CA ALA A 317 -0.80 -5.28 6.33
C ALA A 317 -0.95 -6.82 6.19
N PHE A 318 -0.44 -7.42 5.13
CA PHE A 318 -0.47 -8.88 4.95
C PHE A 318 0.80 -9.37 4.24
N TYR A 319 1.96 -8.84 4.68
CA TYR A 319 3.27 -9.17 4.13
C TYR A 319 4.23 -9.67 5.18
N ALA A 320 5.04 -10.67 4.80
CA ALA A 320 6.30 -11.00 5.43
C ALA A 320 7.44 -10.54 4.51
N TYR A 321 8.40 -9.82 5.05
CA TYR A 321 9.60 -9.37 4.35
C TYR A 321 10.82 -10.04 4.97
N ALA A 322 11.51 -10.83 4.18
CA ALA A 322 12.55 -11.73 4.65
C ALA A 322 13.90 -11.45 3.98
N ASP A 323 14.98 -11.45 4.74
CA ASP A 323 16.33 -11.55 4.22
C ASP A 323 16.66 -13.03 3.96
N ILE A 324 17.04 -13.34 2.74
CA ILE A 324 17.44 -14.66 2.26
C ILE A 324 18.86 -14.67 1.71
N GLY A 325 19.69 -13.72 2.16
CA GLY A 325 21.10 -13.60 1.70
C GLY A 325 21.95 -14.83 1.96
N HIS A 326 21.53 -15.72 2.87
CA HIS A 326 22.16 -17.02 3.09
C HIS A 326 21.77 -18.07 2.02
N LEU A 327 20.71 -17.84 1.25
CA LEU A 327 20.25 -18.72 0.17
C LEU A 327 20.66 -18.22 -1.22
N THR A 328 20.72 -16.90 -1.41
CA THR A 328 21.03 -16.29 -2.70
C THR A 328 21.59 -14.88 -2.58
N ALA A 329 22.37 -14.50 -3.58
CA ALA A 329 22.78 -13.09 -3.81
C ALA A 329 21.97 -12.43 -4.94
N ASP A 330 20.98 -13.12 -5.52
CA ASP A 330 20.12 -12.61 -6.59
C ASP A 330 18.67 -13.07 -6.38
N SER A 331 17.90 -12.25 -5.67
CA SER A 331 16.49 -12.53 -5.34
C SER A 331 15.61 -12.62 -6.59
N MET A 332 15.94 -11.93 -7.69
CA MET A 332 15.19 -12.01 -8.94
C MET A 332 15.32 -13.39 -9.58
N ALA A 333 16.57 -13.85 -9.77
CA ALA A 333 16.85 -15.18 -10.32
C ALA A 333 16.30 -16.28 -9.42
N TRP A 334 16.44 -16.13 -8.11
CA TRP A 334 15.95 -17.10 -7.13
C TRP A 334 14.42 -17.22 -7.15
N CYS A 335 13.67 -16.11 -7.16
CA CYS A 335 12.21 -16.12 -7.26
C CYS A 335 11.73 -16.74 -8.57
N ALA A 336 12.43 -16.47 -9.68
CA ALA A 336 12.11 -17.07 -10.98
C ALA A 336 12.34 -18.59 -10.98
N ASP A 337 13.43 -19.07 -10.37
CA ASP A 337 13.75 -20.50 -10.25
C ASP A 337 12.76 -21.22 -9.32
N VAL A 338 12.40 -20.61 -8.17
CA VAL A 338 11.35 -21.13 -7.29
C VAL A 338 10.02 -21.28 -8.05
N LEU A 339 9.60 -20.24 -8.78
CA LEU A 339 8.38 -20.31 -9.58
C LEU A 339 8.48 -21.43 -10.63
N ALA A 340 9.61 -21.55 -11.34
CA ALA A 340 9.80 -22.54 -12.38
C ALA A 340 9.77 -23.99 -11.87
N ASN A 341 10.29 -24.25 -10.68
CA ASN A 341 10.43 -25.60 -10.12
C ASN A 341 9.26 -26.02 -9.21
N THR A 342 8.56 -25.07 -8.61
CA THR A 342 7.55 -25.36 -7.57
C THR A 342 6.15 -24.84 -7.86
N GLY A 343 6.02 -23.88 -8.77
CA GLY A 343 4.77 -23.12 -8.97
C GLY A 343 4.50 -22.08 -7.89
N VAL A 344 5.41 -21.83 -6.94
CA VAL A 344 5.25 -20.80 -5.91
C VAL A 344 5.77 -19.47 -6.43
N ALA A 345 4.91 -18.45 -6.54
CA ALA A 345 5.28 -17.11 -6.95
C ALA A 345 5.58 -16.24 -5.72
N LEU A 346 6.76 -15.62 -5.69
CA LEU A 346 7.27 -14.75 -4.64
C LEU A 346 7.66 -13.40 -5.24
N ALA A 347 7.61 -12.30 -4.46
CA ALA A 347 8.06 -11.01 -4.92
C ALA A 347 9.53 -10.78 -4.54
N PRO A 348 10.42 -10.50 -5.51
CA PRO A 348 11.81 -10.20 -5.22
C PRO A 348 11.94 -8.84 -4.53
N GLY A 349 12.95 -8.69 -3.67
CA GLY A 349 13.16 -7.49 -2.86
C GLY A 349 13.61 -6.27 -3.65
N LEU A 350 14.15 -6.44 -4.86
CA LEU A 350 14.63 -5.35 -5.71
C LEU A 350 13.56 -4.28 -6.04
N ASP A 351 12.27 -4.65 -6.02
CA ASP A 351 11.20 -3.67 -6.15
C ASP A 351 11.20 -2.65 -5.01
N PHE A 352 11.47 -3.13 -3.80
CA PHE A 352 11.28 -2.39 -2.56
C PHE A 352 12.56 -1.73 -2.05
N ASP A 353 13.71 -2.35 -2.34
CA ASP A 353 15.03 -1.88 -1.94
C ASP A 353 16.03 -2.07 -3.08
N ILE A 354 16.45 -0.96 -3.70
CA ILE A 354 17.43 -1.00 -4.82
C ILE A 354 18.86 -1.29 -4.38
N VAL A 355 19.13 -1.26 -3.08
CA VAL A 355 20.48 -1.51 -2.51
C VAL A 355 20.57 -2.94 -1.97
N ASN A 356 19.65 -3.34 -1.07
CA ASN A 356 19.69 -4.63 -0.40
C ASN A 356 18.68 -5.64 -0.95
N GLY A 357 17.81 -5.22 -1.86
CA GLY A 357 16.72 -6.05 -2.40
C GLY A 357 17.20 -7.30 -3.13
N HIS A 358 18.47 -7.35 -3.57
CA HIS A 358 19.08 -8.54 -4.19
C HIS A 358 19.11 -9.76 -3.27
N ARG A 359 18.99 -9.56 -1.96
CA ARG A 359 19.02 -10.61 -0.94
C ARG A 359 17.72 -10.73 -0.13
N THR A 360 16.66 -10.02 -0.51
CA THR A 360 15.40 -10.04 0.22
C THR A 360 14.24 -10.47 -0.66
N ILE A 361 13.15 -10.94 -0.03
CA ILE A 361 11.89 -11.29 -0.68
C ILE A 361 10.72 -10.77 0.12
N ARG A 362 9.58 -10.56 -0.55
CA ARG A 362 8.29 -10.31 0.10
C ARG A 362 7.32 -11.45 -0.20
N LEU A 363 6.65 -11.94 0.83
CA LEU A 363 5.60 -12.93 0.76
C LEU A 363 4.29 -12.31 1.24
N SER A 364 3.19 -12.53 0.52
CA SER A 364 1.85 -12.12 0.94
C SER A 364 1.13 -13.29 1.61
N PHE A 365 0.50 -13.03 2.75
CA PHE A 365 -0.37 -13.99 3.42
C PHE A 365 -1.87 -13.64 3.33
N ALA A 366 -2.26 -12.85 2.32
CA ALA A 366 -3.65 -12.51 2.05
C ALA A 366 -4.42 -13.62 1.31
N GLY A 367 -3.74 -14.70 0.92
CA GLY A 367 -4.29 -15.84 0.20
C GLY A 367 -5.22 -16.74 1.03
N ALA A 368 -5.64 -17.86 0.45
CA ALA A 368 -6.31 -18.92 1.19
C ALA A 368 -5.30 -19.66 2.10
N THR A 369 -5.72 -20.05 3.30
CA THR A 369 -4.85 -20.72 4.28
C THR A 369 -4.19 -21.97 3.70
N ALA A 370 -4.97 -22.83 3.02
CA ALA A 370 -4.46 -24.05 2.40
C ALA A 370 -3.41 -23.78 1.29
N GLU A 371 -3.50 -22.63 0.59
CA GLU A 371 -2.50 -22.25 -0.41
C GLU A 371 -1.17 -21.86 0.24
N ILE A 372 -1.21 -21.21 1.40
CA ILE A 372 0.00 -20.85 2.15
C ILE A 372 0.70 -22.09 2.69
N GLU A 373 -0.06 -23.04 3.28
CA GLU A 373 0.46 -24.32 3.77
C GLU A 373 1.10 -25.15 2.64
N ALA A 374 0.41 -25.22 1.49
CA ALA A 374 0.93 -25.90 0.31
C ALA A 374 2.19 -25.23 -0.26
N ALA A 375 2.24 -23.89 -0.26
CA ALA A 375 3.40 -23.13 -0.72
C ALA A 375 4.61 -23.37 0.19
N LEU A 376 4.43 -23.37 1.52
CA LEU A 376 5.49 -23.69 2.49
C LEU A 376 6.03 -25.12 2.30
N THR A 377 5.14 -26.10 2.07
CA THR A 377 5.53 -27.47 1.77
C THR A 377 6.42 -27.56 0.53
N ARG A 378 5.99 -26.91 -0.58
CA ARG A 378 6.75 -26.90 -1.84
C ARG A 378 8.08 -26.15 -1.72
N LEU A 379 8.13 -25.06 -0.97
CA LEU A 379 9.37 -24.34 -0.68
C LEU A 379 10.34 -25.22 0.13
N GLY A 380 9.84 -25.96 1.12
CA GLY A 380 10.64 -26.89 1.89
C GLY A 380 11.22 -28.02 1.04
N ASP A 381 10.43 -28.57 0.12
CA ASP A 381 10.92 -29.60 -0.83
C ASP A 381 11.99 -29.04 -1.78
N TYR A 382 11.81 -27.77 -2.22
CA TYR A 382 12.78 -27.09 -3.08
C TYR A 382 14.11 -26.87 -2.34
N LEU A 383 14.07 -26.29 -1.14
CA LEU A 383 15.25 -25.98 -0.34
C LEU A 383 16.05 -27.23 0.10
N ARG A 384 15.41 -28.40 0.18
CA ARG A 384 16.11 -29.67 0.47
C ARG A 384 16.87 -30.26 -0.72
N ARG A 385 16.58 -29.75 -1.93
CA ARG A 385 17.21 -30.27 -3.19
C ARG A 385 18.33 -29.35 -3.69
N THR A 386 18.34 -28.10 -3.24
CA THR A 386 19.36 -27.11 -3.57
C THR A 386 20.38 -26.96 -2.46
#